data_bc1ad0a613e282591b648acfa7856017
#
_entry.id   bc1ad0a613e282591b648acfa7856017
#
_cell.length_a   1.000
_cell.length_b   1.000
_cell.length_c   1.000
_cell.angle_alpha   90.00
_cell.angle_beta   90.00
_cell.angle_gamma   90.00
#
_symmetry.space_group_name_H-M   'P 1'
#
loop_
_entity.id
_entity.type
_entity.pdbx_description
1 polymer ?
#
loop_
_entity_poly.entity_id
_entity_poly.type
_entity_poly.pdbx_seq_one_letter_code
_entity_poly.pdbx_strand_id
1 'polypeptide(L)'
;MLERLADKERQEVSCQVIFPNAVNYCVAKFGESKKICYFCNPNMEKAKVAYLLKHGYNEFRPKVALFDMDGVLYDSMPNHAKAWRESMASYGLDMSEEDAYAFEGMRGFETIKIVAGKQWGREISDDESADMYRVKSDCYSACPVAMMMTGTYALQQEMRRSGLDIGVVTGSGQHSLLERVKSDYQGLVNENIFVTALNIKKGKPAPDPYLKGMQLAGTMPWETVVVENAPLGVRAGVAAGAFTVAVNTGPLPDEMLLKEGADLLFHSMDEFRSELHRILSPYTK
;
A
#
# COMPACT_ATOMS: atom_id res chain seq x y z
N MET A 1 -41.15 22.59 22.75
CA MET A 1 -41.50 21.41 21.97
C MET A 1 -40.32 20.97 21.11
N LEU A 2 -39.08 21.22 21.52
CA LEU A 2 -37.82 20.86 20.82
C LEU A 2 -36.87 20.06 21.71
N GLU A 3 -37.29 19.63 22.91
CA GLU A 3 -36.47 18.86 23.88
C GLU A 3 -36.87 17.37 23.99
N ARG A 4 -37.72 16.84 23.13
CA ARG A 4 -38.21 15.44 23.20
C ARG A 4 -37.74 14.56 22.04
N LEU A 5 -36.77 14.96 21.18
CA LEU A 5 -36.23 14.16 20.09
C LEU A 5 -34.77 13.73 20.30
N ALA A 6 -34.16 14.02 21.44
CA ALA A 6 -32.74 13.69 21.72
C ALA A 6 -32.53 12.37 22.50
N ASP A 7 -33.59 11.62 22.83
CA ASP A 7 -33.51 10.49 23.79
C ASP A 7 -33.83 9.11 23.17
N LYS A 8 -33.77 8.96 21.86
CA LYS A 8 -33.82 7.64 21.20
C LYS A 8 -32.63 7.48 20.28
N GLU A 9 -31.64 6.80 20.74
CA GLU A 9 -30.51 6.14 20.05
C GLU A 9 -29.15 6.40 20.72
N ARG A 10 -29.05 6.29 22.03
CA ARG A 10 -27.79 5.89 22.64
C ARG A 10 -27.62 4.39 22.43
N GLN A 11 -27.10 4.02 21.24
CA GLN A 11 -26.63 2.66 21.03
C GLN A 11 -25.36 2.47 21.86
N GLU A 12 -25.37 1.45 22.72
CA GLU A 12 -24.18 1.05 23.46
C GLU A 12 -23.07 0.61 22.49
N VAL A 13 -22.05 1.41 22.36
CA VAL A 13 -20.82 1.07 21.66
C VAL A 13 -19.90 0.37 22.67
N SER A 14 -19.81 -0.95 22.61
CA SER A 14 -18.84 -1.68 23.41
C SER A 14 -17.55 -1.87 22.63
N CYS A 15 -16.46 -1.27 23.12
CA CYS A 15 -15.11 -1.56 22.62
C CYS A 15 -14.62 -2.88 23.23
N GLN A 16 -14.49 -3.93 22.43
CA GLN A 16 -13.79 -5.15 22.84
C GLN A 16 -12.39 -5.17 22.22
N VAL A 17 -11.38 -5.30 23.07
CA VAL A 17 -9.99 -5.57 22.65
C VAL A 17 -9.93 -7.04 22.24
N ILE A 18 -9.82 -7.32 20.95
CA ILE A 18 -9.85 -8.69 20.43
C ILE A 18 -8.44 -9.28 20.30
N PHE A 19 -7.38 -8.45 20.25
CA PHE A 19 -5.99 -8.93 20.17
C PHE A 19 -5.04 -8.06 21.01
N PRO A 20 -4.11 -8.66 21.76
CA PRO A 20 -3.18 -7.91 22.63
C PRO A 20 -2.10 -7.10 21.88
N ASN A 21 -1.96 -7.26 20.55
CA ASN A 21 -0.92 -6.61 19.74
C ASN A 21 -1.43 -5.99 18.43
N ALA A 22 -2.73 -5.76 18.29
CA ALA A 22 -3.30 -5.19 17.07
C ALA A 22 -4.19 -3.98 17.40
N VAL A 23 -4.27 -3.07 16.46
CA VAL A 23 -5.10 -1.88 16.44
C VAL A 23 -6.50 -2.17 17.00
N ASN A 24 -6.97 -1.37 17.96
CA ASN A 24 -8.30 -1.52 18.55
C ASN A 24 -9.38 -1.20 17.53
N TYR A 25 -10.13 -2.20 17.10
CA TYR A 25 -11.33 -2.02 16.28
C TYR A 25 -12.54 -1.77 17.18
N CYS A 26 -13.35 -0.80 16.81
CA CYS A 26 -14.65 -0.59 17.44
C CYS A 26 -15.70 -1.38 16.65
N VAL A 27 -16.31 -2.38 17.28
CA VAL A 27 -17.42 -3.14 16.68
C VAL A 27 -18.71 -2.51 17.14
N ALA A 28 -19.42 -1.84 16.25
CA ALA A 28 -20.77 -1.35 16.50
C ALA A 28 -21.80 -2.43 16.13
N LYS A 29 -22.72 -2.74 17.05
CA LYS A 29 -23.87 -3.58 16.75
C LYS A 29 -24.96 -2.74 16.09
N PHE A 30 -25.27 -3.04 14.83
CA PHE A 30 -26.45 -2.53 14.14
C PHE A 30 -27.41 -3.71 13.93
N GLY A 31 -28.41 -3.86 14.79
CA GLY A 31 -29.34 -4.99 14.74
C GLY A 31 -28.65 -6.34 14.95
N GLU A 32 -29.04 -7.37 14.17
CA GLU A 32 -28.43 -8.71 14.25
C GLU A 32 -27.10 -8.84 13.52
N SER A 33 -26.66 -7.83 12.77
CA SER A 33 -25.41 -7.84 12.02
C SER A 33 -24.28 -7.14 12.78
N LYS A 34 -23.18 -7.84 13.04
CA LYS A 34 -21.93 -7.22 13.49
C LYS A 34 -21.30 -6.53 12.27
N LYS A 35 -21.43 -5.22 12.15
CA LYS A 35 -20.64 -4.44 11.20
C LYS A 35 -19.47 -3.82 11.94
N ILE A 36 -18.26 -4.00 11.40
CA ILE A 36 -17.08 -3.27 11.86
C ILE A 36 -17.37 -1.80 11.57
N CYS A 37 -17.37 -0.97 12.61
CA CYS A 37 -17.61 0.45 12.44
C CYS A 37 -16.31 1.12 12.00
N TYR A 38 -16.13 1.28 10.71
CA TYR A 38 -14.98 1.99 10.12
C TYR A 38 -14.92 3.50 10.48
N PHE A 39 -15.98 4.05 11.06
CA PHE A 39 -16.00 5.42 11.59
C PHE A 39 -15.25 5.60 12.92
N CYS A 40 -14.88 4.51 13.59
CA CYS A 40 -13.92 4.55 14.67
C CYS A 40 -12.53 4.31 14.08
N ASN A 41 -12.07 5.18 13.19
CA ASN A 41 -10.66 5.25 12.85
C ASN A 41 -9.88 5.32 14.16
N PRO A 42 -8.95 4.39 14.46
CA PRO A 42 -8.23 4.40 15.72
C PRO A 42 -7.73 5.81 15.91
N ASN A 43 -7.96 6.39 17.08
CA ASN A 43 -7.58 7.76 17.37
C ASN A 43 -6.20 8.00 16.74
N MET A 44 -6.11 8.86 15.75
CA MET A 44 -4.91 9.10 14.94
C MET A 44 -3.67 9.28 15.80
N GLU A 45 -3.85 9.91 16.94
CA GLU A 45 -2.81 10.06 17.95
C GLU A 45 -2.34 8.71 18.52
N LYS A 46 -3.24 7.74 18.69
CA LYS A 46 -2.87 6.39 19.14
C LYS A 46 -2.03 5.66 18.09
N ALA A 47 -2.35 5.83 16.80
CA ALA A 47 -1.56 5.24 15.71
C ALA A 47 -0.13 5.82 15.71
N LYS A 48 0.02 7.15 15.84
CA LYS A 48 1.33 7.81 15.95
C LYS A 48 2.11 7.35 17.19
N VAL A 49 1.44 7.29 18.34
CA VAL A 49 2.07 6.81 19.58
C VAL A 49 2.52 5.37 19.44
N ALA A 50 1.69 4.49 18.88
CA ALA A 50 2.04 3.09 18.64
C ALA A 50 3.23 2.96 17.68
N TYR A 51 3.25 3.73 16.59
CA TYR A 51 4.36 3.80 15.66
C TYR A 51 5.67 4.23 16.34
N LEU A 52 5.64 5.32 17.11
CA LEU A 52 6.82 5.81 17.82
C LEU A 52 7.35 4.82 18.87
N LEU A 53 6.44 4.12 19.57
CA LEU A 53 6.81 3.09 20.54
C LEU A 53 7.40 1.87 19.85
N LYS A 54 6.80 1.41 18.75
CA LYS A 54 7.21 0.26 17.95
C LYS A 54 8.65 0.41 17.44
N HIS A 55 9.01 1.62 16.99
CA HIS A 55 10.32 1.88 16.38
C HIS A 55 11.32 2.58 17.32
N GLY A 56 10.90 2.97 18.52
CA GLY A 56 11.77 3.69 19.46
C GLY A 56 12.05 5.14 19.06
N TYR A 57 11.21 5.76 18.22
CA TYR A 57 11.38 7.15 17.81
C TYR A 57 10.81 8.13 18.84
N ASN A 58 11.31 9.36 18.81
CA ASN A 58 10.87 10.42 19.72
C ASN A 58 9.92 11.42 19.07
N GLU A 59 9.91 11.49 17.74
CA GLU A 59 9.09 12.40 16.96
C GLU A 59 8.54 11.76 15.70
N PHE A 60 7.42 12.26 15.20
CA PHE A 60 6.88 12.01 13.88
C PHE A 60 6.67 13.36 13.19
N ARG A 61 7.41 13.63 12.13
CA ARG A 61 7.40 14.90 11.41
C ARG A 61 7.53 14.64 9.91
N PRO A 62 6.47 14.23 9.23
CA PRO A 62 6.53 13.84 7.83
C PRO A 62 6.99 15.00 6.93
N LYS A 63 7.92 14.70 6.02
CA LYS A 63 8.48 15.58 4.99
C LYS A 63 8.33 15.01 3.59
N VAL A 64 8.20 13.69 3.49
CA VAL A 64 8.04 12.98 2.22
C VAL A 64 6.94 11.92 2.34
N ALA A 65 6.19 11.75 1.26
CA ALA A 65 5.32 10.60 1.05
C ALA A 65 5.88 9.76 -0.10
N LEU A 66 6.11 8.48 0.14
CA LEU A 66 6.58 7.50 -0.83
C LEU A 66 5.41 6.61 -1.24
N PHE A 67 4.95 6.78 -2.47
CA PHE A 67 3.82 6.05 -3.03
C PHE A 67 4.30 4.81 -3.79
N ASP A 68 3.68 3.67 -3.54
CA ASP A 68 3.70 2.60 -4.53
C ASP A 68 2.97 3.04 -5.80
N MET A 69 3.07 2.26 -6.86
CA MET A 69 2.52 2.61 -8.16
C MET A 69 1.25 1.81 -8.49
N ASP A 70 1.37 0.49 -8.49
CA ASP A 70 0.32 -0.40 -8.97
C ASP A 70 -0.77 -0.60 -7.90
N GLY A 71 -2.01 -0.20 -8.21
CA GLY A 71 -3.09 -0.16 -7.23
C GLY A 71 -3.06 1.06 -6.29
N VAL A 72 -2.07 1.96 -6.44
CA VAL A 72 -1.92 3.20 -5.64
C VAL A 72 -1.95 4.44 -6.53
N LEU A 73 -1.06 4.55 -7.52
CA LEU A 73 -1.10 5.63 -8.51
C LEU A 73 -2.02 5.28 -9.67
N TYR A 74 -2.06 4.01 -10.06
CA TYR A 74 -2.86 3.51 -11.17
C TYR A 74 -3.72 2.34 -10.74
N ASP A 75 -4.93 2.26 -11.29
CA ASP A 75 -5.81 1.08 -11.19
C ASP A 75 -5.33 0.01 -12.19
N SER A 76 -4.13 -0.49 -11.96
CA SER A 76 -3.42 -1.44 -12.83
C SER A 76 -3.55 -2.89 -12.38
N MET A 77 -3.99 -3.14 -11.15
CA MET A 77 -4.04 -4.48 -10.57
C MET A 77 -4.97 -5.45 -11.31
N PRO A 78 -6.13 -5.06 -11.85
CA PRO A 78 -6.93 -5.97 -12.69
C PRO A 78 -6.16 -6.46 -13.93
N ASN A 79 -5.35 -5.58 -14.56
CA ASN A 79 -4.51 -5.95 -15.70
C ASN A 79 -3.37 -6.89 -15.26
N HIS A 80 -2.76 -6.64 -14.10
CA HIS A 80 -1.74 -7.52 -13.52
C HIS A 80 -2.30 -8.91 -13.22
N ALA A 81 -3.46 -8.98 -12.57
CA ALA A 81 -4.12 -10.24 -12.24
C ALA A 81 -4.47 -11.04 -13.49
N LYS A 82 -5.03 -10.37 -14.51
CA LYS A 82 -5.31 -10.99 -15.81
C LYS A 82 -4.02 -11.54 -16.46
N ALA A 83 -2.98 -10.71 -16.54
CA ALA A 83 -1.71 -11.09 -17.19
C ALA A 83 -1.02 -12.26 -16.46
N TRP A 84 -1.04 -12.26 -15.12
CA TRP A 84 -0.53 -13.37 -14.32
C TRP A 84 -1.30 -14.66 -14.58
N ARG A 85 -2.62 -14.62 -14.53
CA ARG A 85 -3.46 -15.80 -14.78
C ARG A 85 -3.24 -16.37 -16.18
N GLU A 86 -3.26 -15.52 -17.21
CA GLU A 86 -3.08 -15.98 -18.61
C GLU A 86 -1.67 -16.53 -18.87
N SER A 87 -0.64 -15.85 -18.38
CA SER A 87 0.74 -16.31 -18.57
C SER A 87 1.01 -17.62 -17.81
N MET A 88 0.58 -17.76 -16.57
CA MET A 88 0.76 -18.99 -15.79
C MET A 88 -0.02 -20.15 -16.40
N ALA A 89 -1.25 -19.93 -16.85
CA ALA A 89 -2.06 -20.93 -17.52
C ALA A 89 -1.38 -21.47 -18.80
N SER A 90 -0.64 -20.64 -19.55
CA SER A 90 0.11 -21.09 -20.73
C SER A 90 1.21 -22.12 -20.43
N TYR A 91 1.66 -22.19 -19.17
CA TYR A 91 2.61 -23.18 -18.66
C TYR A 91 1.93 -24.32 -17.86
N GLY A 92 0.59 -24.38 -17.87
CA GLY A 92 -0.18 -25.36 -17.06
C GLY A 92 -0.11 -25.11 -15.57
N LEU A 93 0.07 -23.86 -15.15
CA LEU A 93 0.13 -23.43 -13.77
C LEU A 93 -1.12 -22.62 -13.41
N ASP A 94 -1.57 -22.77 -12.16
CA ASP A 94 -2.67 -22.02 -11.61
C ASP A 94 -2.14 -20.79 -10.84
N MET A 95 -2.76 -19.65 -11.09
CA MET A 95 -2.57 -18.43 -10.30
C MET A 95 -3.90 -17.68 -10.23
N SER A 96 -4.46 -17.57 -9.04
CA SER A 96 -5.72 -16.87 -8.83
C SER A 96 -5.55 -15.35 -8.91
N GLU A 97 -6.67 -14.63 -8.97
CA GLU A 97 -6.65 -13.17 -8.85
C GLU A 97 -6.13 -12.74 -7.47
N GLU A 98 -6.57 -13.42 -6.40
CA GLU A 98 -6.12 -13.16 -5.03
C GLU A 98 -4.61 -13.38 -4.88
N ASP A 99 -4.05 -14.43 -5.52
CA ASP A 99 -2.60 -14.66 -5.54
C ASP A 99 -1.86 -13.49 -6.20
N ALA A 100 -2.38 -12.97 -7.33
CA ALA A 100 -1.76 -11.84 -8.01
C ALA A 100 -1.70 -10.59 -7.12
N TYR A 101 -2.76 -10.30 -6.37
CA TYR A 101 -2.77 -9.20 -5.39
C TYR A 101 -1.88 -9.50 -4.18
N ALA A 102 -1.82 -10.74 -3.71
CA ALA A 102 -0.99 -11.13 -2.57
C ALA A 102 0.51 -11.05 -2.87
N PHE A 103 0.92 -11.32 -4.12
CA PHE A 103 2.30 -11.21 -4.58
C PHE A 103 2.66 -9.81 -5.12
N GLU A 104 1.74 -8.85 -5.08
CA GLU A 104 2.01 -7.50 -5.58
C GLU A 104 3.21 -6.87 -4.87
N GLY A 105 4.01 -6.13 -5.63
CA GLY A 105 5.25 -5.50 -5.17
C GLY A 105 6.49 -6.40 -5.21
N MET A 106 6.33 -7.72 -5.34
CA MET A 106 7.44 -8.65 -5.54
C MET A 106 7.95 -8.56 -6.99
N ARG A 107 9.25 -8.78 -7.18
CA ARG A 107 9.81 -8.87 -8.53
C ARG A 107 9.25 -10.09 -9.26
N GLY A 108 8.77 -9.91 -10.49
CA GLY A 108 8.01 -10.93 -11.19
C GLY A 108 8.72 -12.28 -11.35
N PHE A 109 10.04 -12.30 -11.56
CA PHE A 109 10.80 -13.55 -11.63
C PHE A 109 10.87 -14.27 -10.26
N GLU A 110 10.83 -13.54 -9.14
CA GLU A 110 10.75 -14.14 -7.79
C GLU A 110 9.37 -14.77 -7.56
N THR A 111 8.30 -14.08 -7.98
CA THR A 111 6.93 -14.62 -7.96
C THR A 111 6.85 -15.93 -8.75
N ILE A 112 7.43 -15.95 -9.96
CA ILE A 112 7.47 -17.16 -10.80
C ILE A 112 8.19 -18.30 -10.11
N LYS A 113 9.37 -18.07 -9.54
CA LYS A 113 10.12 -19.09 -8.80
C LYS A 113 9.32 -19.70 -7.67
N ILE A 114 8.54 -18.88 -6.93
CA ILE A 114 7.71 -19.36 -5.84
C ILE A 114 6.53 -20.17 -6.39
N VAL A 115 5.76 -19.61 -7.34
CA VAL A 115 4.50 -20.21 -7.81
C VAL A 115 4.80 -21.48 -8.64
N ALA A 116 5.66 -21.38 -9.64
CA ALA A 116 6.01 -22.50 -10.52
C ALA A 116 6.83 -23.56 -9.76
N GLY A 117 7.78 -23.13 -8.93
CA GLY A 117 8.57 -24.04 -8.11
C GLY A 117 7.72 -24.88 -7.16
N LYS A 118 6.71 -24.26 -6.53
CA LYS A 118 5.76 -24.98 -5.66
C LYS A 118 4.88 -25.96 -6.46
N GLN A 119 4.35 -25.58 -7.60
CA GLN A 119 3.42 -26.40 -8.38
C GLN A 119 4.14 -27.52 -9.15
N TRP A 120 5.33 -27.26 -9.67
CA TRP A 120 6.13 -28.26 -10.37
C TRP A 120 7.00 -29.11 -9.45
N GLY A 121 7.14 -28.73 -8.16
CA GLY A 121 7.95 -29.47 -7.17
C GLY A 121 9.45 -29.44 -7.48
N ARG A 122 9.95 -28.40 -8.14
CA ARG A 122 11.36 -28.24 -8.49
C ARG A 122 11.79 -26.77 -8.45
N GLU A 123 13.08 -26.53 -8.39
CA GLU A 123 13.65 -25.20 -8.56
C GLU A 123 13.47 -24.68 -9.98
N ILE A 124 13.28 -23.37 -10.09
CA ILE A 124 13.16 -22.63 -11.36
C ILE A 124 14.44 -21.82 -11.54
N SER A 125 15.12 -21.98 -12.67
CA SER A 125 16.32 -21.22 -12.95
C SER A 125 16.03 -19.73 -13.22
N ASP A 126 17.09 -18.91 -13.20
CA ASP A 126 16.97 -17.48 -13.51
C ASP A 126 16.50 -17.27 -14.94
N ASP A 127 17.07 -18.01 -15.90
CA ASP A 127 16.72 -17.91 -17.33
C ASP A 127 15.26 -18.33 -17.55
N GLU A 128 14.83 -19.46 -16.97
CA GLU A 128 13.45 -19.94 -17.08
C GLU A 128 12.46 -18.95 -16.48
N SER A 129 12.76 -18.39 -15.31
CA SER A 129 11.90 -17.39 -14.69
C SER A 129 11.85 -16.07 -15.46
N ALA A 130 12.95 -15.68 -16.13
CA ALA A 130 12.99 -14.50 -16.98
C ALA A 130 12.16 -14.70 -18.25
N ASP A 131 12.22 -15.88 -18.87
CA ASP A 131 11.41 -16.22 -20.05
C ASP A 131 9.91 -16.24 -19.74
N MET A 132 9.52 -16.84 -18.62
CA MET A 132 8.12 -16.83 -18.15
C MET A 132 7.65 -15.42 -17.83
N TYR A 133 8.51 -14.59 -17.22
CA TYR A 133 8.17 -13.20 -16.92
C TYR A 133 7.99 -12.36 -18.19
N ARG A 134 8.75 -12.66 -19.26
CA ARG A 134 8.55 -12.02 -20.57
C ARG A 134 7.13 -12.29 -21.09
N VAL A 135 6.66 -13.54 -21.03
CA VAL A 135 5.28 -13.90 -21.43
C VAL A 135 4.25 -13.12 -20.60
N LYS A 136 4.45 -13.01 -19.28
CA LYS A 136 3.58 -12.20 -18.42
C LYS A 136 3.58 -10.72 -18.83
N SER A 137 4.74 -10.19 -19.18
CA SER A 137 4.88 -8.80 -19.62
C SER A 137 4.17 -8.55 -20.95
N ASP A 138 4.23 -9.52 -21.87
CA ASP A 138 3.52 -9.46 -23.16
C ASP A 138 2.00 -9.49 -22.94
N CYS A 139 1.50 -10.37 -22.07
CA CYS A 139 0.08 -10.41 -21.69
C CYS A 139 -0.36 -9.07 -21.05
N TYR A 140 0.46 -8.49 -20.17
CA TYR A 140 0.16 -7.19 -19.58
C TYR A 140 0.12 -6.06 -20.62
N SER A 141 1.07 -6.06 -21.56
CA SER A 141 1.15 -5.05 -22.60
C SER A 141 -0.02 -5.10 -23.59
N ALA A 142 -0.70 -6.24 -23.69
CA ALA A 142 -1.92 -6.41 -24.47
C ALA A 142 -3.18 -5.90 -23.74
N CYS A 143 -3.09 -5.58 -22.45
CA CYS A 143 -4.20 -5.03 -21.67
C CYS A 143 -4.42 -3.54 -22.00
N PRO A 144 -5.64 -3.02 -21.77
CA PRO A 144 -5.90 -1.58 -21.84
C PRO A 144 -4.98 -0.80 -20.91
N VAL A 145 -4.69 0.45 -21.27
CA VAL A 145 -3.91 1.34 -20.39
C VAL A 145 -4.67 1.56 -19.09
N ALA A 146 -4.05 1.25 -17.96
CA ALA A 146 -4.66 1.44 -16.65
C ALA A 146 -4.93 2.93 -16.39
N MET A 147 -6.05 3.26 -15.80
CA MET A 147 -6.39 4.65 -15.44
C MET A 147 -5.66 5.07 -14.18
N MET A 148 -5.53 6.37 -13.96
CA MET A 148 -5.08 6.91 -12.68
C MET A 148 -6.04 6.45 -11.57
N MET A 149 -5.49 6.07 -10.42
CA MET A 149 -6.29 5.69 -9.27
C MET A 149 -7.12 6.89 -8.78
N THR A 150 -8.43 6.65 -8.63
CA THR A 150 -9.37 7.69 -8.18
C THR A 150 -8.94 8.29 -6.84
N GLY A 151 -8.93 9.62 -6.76
CA GLY A 151 -8.58 10.37 -5.55
C GLY A 151 -7.08 10.61 -5.34
N THR A 152 -6.18 9.82 -5.96
CA THR A 152 -4.73 9.93 -5.70
C THR A 152 -4.17 11.29 -6.11
N TYR A 153 -4.57 11.83 -7.25
CA TYR A 153 -4.11 13.14 -7.70
C TYR A 153 -4.49 14.25 -6.71
N ALA A 154 -5.74 14.25 -6.22
CA ALA A 154 -6.21 15.22 -5.25
C ALA A 154 -5.51 15.07 -3.87
N LEU A 155 -5.27 13.83 -3.44
CA LEU A 155 -4.50 13.53 -2.23
C LEU A 155 -3.08 14.10 -2.33
N GLN A 156 -2.38 13.84 -3.44
CA GLN A 156 -1.03 14.35 -3.67
C GLN A 156 -0.98 15.87 -3.72
N GLN A 157 -1.96 16.52 -4.37
CA GLN A 157 -2.05 17.97 -4.36
C GLN A 157 -2.13 18.54 -2.93
N GLU A 158 -2.91 17.91 -2.06
CA GLU A 158 -3.07 18.35 -0.68
C GLU A 158 -1.80 18.09 0.15
N MET A 159 -1.12 16.95 -0.07
CA MET A 159 0.20 16.68 0.53
C MET A 159 1.24 17.72 0.11
N ARG A 160 1.31 18.07 -1.18
CA ARG A 160 2.22 19.13 -1.66
C ARG A 160 1.91 20.49 -1.06
N ARG A 161 0.64 20.86 -0.93
CA ARG A 161 0.21 22.11 -0.25
C ARG A 161 0.59 22.10 1.24
N SER A 162 0.63 20.93 1.86
CA SER A 162 1.08 20.72 3.24
C SER A 162 2.61 20.69 3.39
N GLY A 163 3.36 20.88 2.30
CA GLY A 163 4.81 20.97 2.31
C GLY A 163 5.53 19.61 2.19
N LEU A 164 4.83 18.49 1.93
CA LEU A 164 5.47 17.21 1.70
C LEU A 164 6.05 17.15 0.28
N ASP A 165 7.21 16.52 0.18
CA ASP A 165 7.69 16.01 -1.10
C ASP A 165 7.03 14.65 -1.42
N ILE A 166 6.98 14.26 -2.69
CA ILE A 166 6.34 13.02 -3.12
C ILE A 166 7.30 12.23 -3.99
N GLY A 167 7.58 11.00 -3.59
CA GLY A 167 8.36 10.04 -4.37
C GLY A 167 7.54 8.83 -4.78
N VAL A 168 8.07 8.06 -5.73
CA VAL A 168 7.46 6.82 -6.22
C VAL A 168 8.40 5.65 -6.02
N VAL A 169 7.86 4.53 -5.53
CA VAL A 169 8.62 3.31 -5.22
C VAL A 169 7.90 2.10 -5.82
N THR A 170 8.32 1.65 -7.00
CA THR A 170 7.67 0.55 -7.72
C THR A 170 8.56 -0.67 -7.88
N GLY A 171 7.96 -1.86 -7.86
CA GLY A 171 8.60 -3.12 -8.25
C GLY A 171 8.79 -3.29 -9.76
N SER A 172 8.27 -2.38 -10.58
CA SER A 172 8.45 -2.40 -12.03
C SER A 172 9.81 -1.83 -12.46
N GLY A 173 10.36 -2.37 -13.55
CA GLY A 173 11.61 -1.88 -14.17
C GLY A 173 11.40 -1.17 -15.50
N GLN A 174 10.18 -0.81 -15.89
CA GLN A 174 9.90 -0.24 -17.21
C GLN A 174 10.11 1.27 -17.26
N HIS A 175 11.00 1.76 -18.11
CA HIS A 175 11.24 3.21 -18.29
C HIS A 175 10.01 4.00 -18.73
N SER A 176 9.13 3.40 -19.55
CA SER A 176 7.89 4.02 -20.02
C SER A 176 6.94 4.43 -18.89
N LEU A 177 7.00 3.74 -17.74
CA LEU A 177 6.20 4.06 -16.57
C LEU A 177 6.65 5.35 -15.89
N LEU A 178 7.95 5.63 -15.85
CA LEU A 178 8.47 6.88 -15.30
C LEU A 178 7.95 8.08 -16.10
N GLU A 179 8.06 8.03 -17.43
CA GLU A 179 7.58 9.13 -18.29
C GLU A 179 6.06 9.32 -18.15
N ARG A 180 5.33 8.24 -18.00
CA ARG A 180 3.90 8.29 -17.76
C ARG A 180 3.56 8.95 -16.42
N VAL A 181 4.23 8.56 -15.32
CA VAL A 181 4.02 9.18 -14.00
C VAL A 181 4.35 10.68 -14.05
N LYS A 182 5.42 11.08 -14.75
CA LYS A 182 5.78 12.49 -14.94
C LYS A 182 4.68 13.26 -15.67
N SER A 183 4.09 12.66 -16.70
CA SER A 183 2.99 13.27 -17.45
C SER A 183 1.71 13.39 -16.64
N ASP A 184 1.27 12.29 -16.04
CA ASP A 184 -0.03 12.19 -15.37
C ASP A 184 -0.06 12.95 -14.02
N TYR A 185 1.09 12.97 -13.31
CA TYR A 185 1.27 13.62 -12.00
C TYR A 185 2.19 14.85 -12.07
N GLN A 186 2.15 15.58 -13.20
CA GLN A 186 3.04 16.70 -13.47
C GLN A 186 3.09 17.71 -12.32
N GLY A 187 4.31 18.01 -11.86
CA GLY A 187 4.57 18.97 -10.77
C GLY A 187 4.21 18.50 -9.37
N LEU A 188 3.64 17.29 -9.21
CA LEU A 188 3.35 16.69 -7.91
C LEU A 188 4.47 15.77 -7.46
N VAL A 189 4.90 14.84 -8.32
CA VAL A 189 5.95 13.86 -8.01
C VAL A 189 7.33 14.49 -8.24
N ASN A 190 8.23 14.29 -7.28
CA ASN A 190 9.63 14.68 -7.41
C ASN A 190 10.38 13.59 -8.21
N GLU A 191 10.81 13.95 -9.43
CA GLU A 191 11.50 13.03 -10.34
C GLU A 191 12.82 12.48 -9.80
N ASN A 192 13.44 13.15 -8.82
CA ASN A 192 14.66 12.68 -8.17
C ASN A 192 14.39 11.58 -7.11
N ILE A 193 13.12 11.41 -6.70
CA ILE A 193 12.70 10.41 -5.72
C ILE A 193 11.90 9.32 -6.45
N PHE A 194 12.57 8.62 -7.38
CA PHE A 194 11.96 7.56 -8.15
C PHE A 194 12.77 6.26 -7.99
N VAL A 195 12.15 5.26 -7.38
CA VAL A 195 12.75 3.94 -7.13
C VAL A 195 12.05 2.89 -7.97
N THR A 196 12.82 2.13 -8.73
CA THR A 196 12.34 1.03 -9.57
C THR A 196 13.11 -0.25 -9.26
N ALA A 197 12.66 -1.38 -9.79
CA ALA A 197 13.38 -2.65 -9.67
C ALA A 197 14.83 -2.59 -10.18
N LEU A 198 15.16 -1.61 -11.06
CA LEU A 198 16.48 -1.48 -11.67
C LEU A 198 17.54 -0.85 -10.73
N ASN A 199 17.11 -0.08 -9.75
CA ASN A 199 18.03 0.66 -8.87
C ASN A 199 18.07 0.15 -7.42
N ILE A 200 17.55 -1.06 -7.19
CA ILE A 200 17.56 -1.77 -5.90
C ILE A 200 18.09 -3.20 -6.07
N LYS A 201 18.69 -3.74 -5.00
CA LYS A 201 19.17 -5.13 -4.98
C LYS A 201 18.07 -6.13 -4.59
N LYS A 202 17.26 -5.77 -3.61
CA LYS A 202 16.15 -6.62 -3.11
C LYS A 202 14.84 -5.85 -3.25
N GLY A 203 13.85 -6.48 -3.89
CA GLY A 203 12.49 -5.97 -3.99
C GLY A 203 11.68 -6.15 -2.70
N LYS A 204 10.48 -5.60 -2.65
CA LYS A 204 9.50 -5.88 -1.61
C LYS A 204 9.35 -7.41 -1.46
N PRO A 205 9.28 -7.98 -0.27
CA PRO A 205 9.04 -7.33 1.02
C PRO A 205 10.28 -6.82 1.76
N ALA A 206 11.49 -6.85 1.14
CA ALA A 206 12.65 -6.23 1.77
C ALA A 206 12.47 -4.70 1.90
N PRO A 207 13.06 -4.06 2.91
CA PRO A 207 12.92 -2.62 3.12
C PRO A 207 13.70 -1.77 2.11
N ASP A 208 14.59 -2.39 1.32
CA ASP A 208 15.52 -1.73 0.42
C ASP A 208 14.87 -0.67 -0.49
N PRO A 209 13.69 -0.90 -1.11
CA PRO A 209 13.04 0.10 -1.96
C PRO A 209 12.69 1.38 -1.21
N TYR A 210 12.09 1.27 -0.03
CA TYR A 210 11.70 2.43 0.77
C TYR A 210 12.89 3.11 1.42
N LEU A 211 13.88 2.36 1.90
CA LEU A 211 15.16 2.93 2.36
C LEU A 211 15.84 3.71 1.25
N LYS A 212 15.80 3.21 0.01
CA LYS A 212 16.32 3.95 -1.15
C LYS A 212 15.53 5.21 -1.43
N GLY A 213 14.21 5.18 -1.35
CA GLY A 213 13.35 6.36 -1.48
C GLY A 213 13.67 7.43 -0.42
N MET A 214 13.80 7.03 0.84
CA MET A 214 14.24 7.92 1.93
C MET A 214 15.62 8.52 1.68
N GLN A 215 16.57 7.70 1.22
CA GLN A 215 17.92 8.17 0.87
C GLN A 215 17.87 9.26 -0.21
N LEU A 216 17.06 9.06 -1.26
CA LEU A 216 16.90 10.03 -2.36
C LEU A 216 16.21 11.31 -1.88
N ALA A 217 15.26 11.19 -0.97
CA ALA A 217 14.56 12.32 -0.36
C ALA A 217 15.38 13.05 0.72
N GLY A 218 16.47 12.45 1.20
CA GLY A 218 17.24 12.99 2.32
C GLY A 218 16.48 12.99 3.64
N THR A 219 15.57 12.01 3.85
CA THR A 219 14.69 11.94 5.02
C THR A 219 14.98 10.72 5.88
N MET A 220 14.61 10.84 7.15
CA MET A 220 14.63 9.76 8.12
C MET A 220 13.30 8.99 8.12
N PRO A 221 13.23 7.76 8.67
CA PRO A 221 11.99 7.00 8.71
C PRO A 221 10.81 7.75 9.36
N TRP A 222 11.03 8.46 10.46
CA TRP A 222 9.99 9.25 11.16
C TRP A 222 9.60 10.56 10.43
N GLU A 223 10.25 10.84 9.32
CA GLU A 223 9.93 11.94 8.40
C GLU A 223 9.25 11.43 7.12
N THR A 224 8.96 10.12 7.05
CA THR A 224 8.48 9.45 5.85
C THR A 224 7.14 8.78 6.09
N VAL A 225 6.20 9.02 5.19
CA VAL A 225 4.94 8.26 5.06
C VAL A 225 5.06 7.36 3.84
N VAL A 226 4.77 6.08 4.00
CA VAL A 226 4.64 5.12 2.90
C VAL A 226 3.17 4.91 2.60
N VAL A 227 2.78 4.90 1.33
CA VAL A 227 1.42 4.64 0.85
C VAL A 227 1.42 3.40 -0.01
N GLU A 228 0.71 2.37 0.44
CA GLU A 228 0.73 1.02 -0.11
C GLU A 228 -0.66 0.38 -0.17
N ASN A 229 -0.84 -0.59 -1.08
CA ASN A 229 -2.08 -1.36 -1.19
C ASN A 229 -1.86 -2.88 -1.06
N ALA A 230 -0.61 -3.34 -1.05
CA ALA A 230 -0.26 -4.75 -1.10
C ALA A 230 0.46 -5.22 0.16
N PRO A 231 0.22 -6.49 0.62
CA PRO A 231 0.84 -7.01 1.85
C PRO A 231 2.36 -6.92 1.86
N LEU A 232 3.02 -7.29 0.75
CA LEU A 232 4.49 -7.27 0.66
C LEU A 232 5.05 -5.85 0.68
N GLY A 233 4.33 -4.90 0.10
CA GLY A 233 4.69 -3.50 0.13
C GLY A 233 4.51 -2.87 1.51
N VAL A 234 3.41 -3.17 2.19
CA VAL A 234 3.20 -2.77 3.59
C VAL A 234 4.34 -3.31 4.47
N ARG A 235 4.67 -4.61 4.35
CA ARG A 235 5.80 -5.21 5.08
C ARG A 235 7.11 -4.47 4.82
N ALA A 236 7.37 -4.10 3.56
CA ALA A 236 8.57 -3.37 3.19
C ALA A 236 8.63 -1.97 3.82
N GLY A 237 7.52 -1.21 3.80
CA GLY A 237 7.41 0.11 4.43
C GLY A 237 7.62 0.04 5.94
N VAL A 238 6.96 -0.90 6.59
CA VAL A 238 7.10 -1.17 8.03
C VAL A 238 8.53 -1.58 8.39
N ALA A 239 9.13 -2.48 7.61
CA ALA A 239 10.52 -2.92 7.83
C ALA A 239 11.54 -1.80 7.59
N ALA A 240 11.22 -0.83 6.73
CA ALA A 240 12.02 0.38 6.54
C ALA A 240 11.88 1.39 7.70
N GLY A 241 10.97 1.14 8.63
CA GLY A 241 10.71 2.01 9.79
C GLY A 241 9.84 3.22 9.48
N ALA A 242 9.22 3.31 8.31
CA ALA A 242 8.34 4.41 7.93
C ALA A 242 6.95 4.27 8.54
N PHE A 243 6.26 5.40 8.71
CA PHE A 243 4.83 5.39 9.00
C PHE A 243 4.08 4.89 7.75
N THR A 244 3.52 3.69 7.85
CA THR A 244 2.98 2.99 6.69
C THR A 244 1.45 3.02 6.69
N VAL A 245 0.90 3.69 5.68
CA VAL A 245 -0.53 3.78 5.41
C VAL A 245 -0.88 2.77 4.32
N ALA A 246 -1.74 1.81 4.66
CA ALA A 246 -2.34 0.91 3.70
C ALA A 246 -3.60 1.54 3.12
N VAL A 247 -3.78 1.47 1.80
CA VAL A 247 -5.04 1.82 1.14
C VAL A 247 -5.53 0.57 0.41
N ASN A 248 -6.53 -0.11 0.97
CA ASN A 248 -7.08 -1.34 0.40
C ASN A 248 -7.96 -1.01 -0.80
N THR A 249 -7.34 -0.89 -1.96
CA THR A 249 -7.98 -0.61 -3.26
C THR A 249 -8.35 -1.90 -4.02
N GLY A 250 -8.06 -3.06 -3.45
CA GLY A 250 -8.25 -4.36 -4.06
C GLY A 250 -9.24 -5.27 -3.29
N PRO A 251 -9.34 -6.53 -3.70
CA PRO A 251 -10.27 -7.50 -3.11
C PRO A 251 -9.74 -8.19 -1.85
N LEU A 252 -8.50 -7.94 -1.43
CA LEU A 252 -7.89 -8.62 -0.29
C LEU A 252 -8.59 -8.25 1.02
N PRO A 253 -8.74 -9.21 1.97
CA PRO A 253 -9.18 -8.90 3.31
C PRO A 253 -8.24 -7.91 4.01
N ASP A 254 -8.79 -6.94 4.74
CA ASP A 254 -8.03 -5.92 5.47
C ASP A 254 -6.98 -6.52 6.42
N GLU A 255 -7.30 -7.68 7.00
CA GLU A 255 -6.42 -8.40 7.90
C GLU A 255 -5.08 -8.79 7.26
N MET A 256 -5.04 -8.95 5.93
CA MET A 256 -3.79 -9.26 5.23
C MET A 256 -2.83 -8.07 5.26
N LEU A 257 -3.34 -6.85 5.10
CA LEU A 257 -2.55 -5.62 5.18
C LEU A 257 -2.17 -5.28 6.63
N LEU A 258 -3.12 -5.45 7.55
CA LEU A 258 -2.92 -5.15 8.96
C LEU A 258 -1.92 -6.09 9.62
N LYS A 259 -1.91 -7.38 9.26
CA LYS A 259 -0.91 -8.36 9.74
C LYS A 259 0.51 -7.97 9.38
N GLU A 260 0.71 -7.27 8.27
CA GLU A 260 2.02 -6.78 7.86
C GLU A 260 2.46 -5.54 8.65
N GLY A 261 1.58 -5.03 9.51
CA GLY A 261 1.88 -3.99 10.49
C GLY A 261 1.61 -2.58 10.00
N ALA A 262 0.70 -2.38 9.03
CA ALA A 262 0.25 -1.05 8.62
C ALA A 262 -0.17 -0.23 9.86
N ASP A 263 0.28 1.01 9.93
CA ASP A 263 -0.04 1.92 11.04
C ASP A 263 -1.45 2.50 10.89
N LEU A 264 -1.94 2.62 9.65
CA LEU A 264 -3.30 3.01 9.29
C LEU A 264 -3.76 2.21 8.06
N LEU A 265 -5.10 2.05 7.94
CA LEU A 265 -5.74 1.46 6.78
C LEU A 265 -6.95 2.31 6.36
N PHE A 266 -7.06 2.54 5.06
CA PHE A 266 -8.18 3.21 4.39
C PHE A 266 -8.67 2.36 3.20
N HIS A 267 -9.90 2.60 2.73
CA HIS A 267 -10.48 1.88 1.59
C HIS A 267 -10.51 2.71 0.31
N SER A 268 -10.09 3.96 0.38
CA SER A 268 -9.94 4.83 -0.79
C SER A 268 -8.94 5.95 -0.52
N MET A 269 -8.42 6.53 -1.59
CA MET A 269 -7.56 7.72 -1.50
C MET A 269 -8.33 8.95 -1.01
N ASP A 270 -9.64 9.02 -1.25
CA ASP A 270 -10.48 10.10 -0.74
C ASP A 270 -10.73 9.98 0.77
N GLU A 271 -10.91 8.76 1.28
CA GLU A 271 -10.95 8.52 2.73
C GLU A 271 -9.62 8.91 3.40
N PHE A 272 -8.50 8.47 2.83
CA PHE A 272 -7.18 8.89 3.30
C PHE A 272 -7.03 10.42 3.30
N ARG A 273 -7.41 11.06 2.20
CA ARG A 273 -7.35 12.51 2.05
C ARG A 273 -8.16 13.26 3.11
N SER A 274 -9.31 12.75 3.49
CA SER A 274 -10.16 13.37 4.52
C SER A 274 -9.50 13.44 5.90
N GLU A 275 -8.59 12.52 6.21
CA GLU A 275 -7.85 12.44 7.47
C GLU A 275 -6.41 13.02 7.37
N LEU A 276 -6.01 13.50 6.19
CA LEU A 276 -4.62 13.87 5.88
C LEU A 276 -4.04 14.88 6.88
N HIS A 277 -4.76 15.95 7.21
CA HIS A 277 -4.29 16.99 8.12
C HIS A 277 -3.96 16.44 9.52
N ARG A 278 -4.70 15.42 9.97
CA ARG A 278 -4.48 14.74 11.26
C ARG A 278 -3.26 13.83 11.18
N ILE A 279 -3.07 13.14 10.04
CA ILE A 279 -1.90 12.27 9.82
C ILE A 279 -0.64 13.12 9.79
N LEU A 280 -0.65 14.22 9.04
CA LEU A 280 0.53 15.06 8.83
C LEU A 280 0.87 15.98 10.02
N SER A 281 -0.06 16.15 10.98
CA SER A 281 0.25 16.96 12.17
C SER A 281 1.45 16.35 12.93
N PRO A 282 2.52 17.14 13.19
CA PRO A 282 3.69 16.63 13.91
C PRO A 282 3.32 16.12 15.29
N TYR A 283 4.01 15.09 15.75
CA TYR A 283 3.87 14.55 17.09
C TYR A 283 5.24 14.31 17.72
N THR A 284 5.38 14.73 18.98
CA THR A 284 6.57 14.52 19.80
C THR A 284 6.14 13.90 21.13
N LYS A 285 6.90 12.89 21.61
CA LYS A 285 6.67 12.26 22.93
C LYS A 285 6.94 13.22 24.06
#